data_35f41a9b051d9163f232d26bf077ba1f
#
_entry.id   35f41a9b051d9163f232d26bf077ba1f
#
_cell.length_a   1.000
_cell.length_b   1.000
_cell.length_c   1.000
_cell.angle_alpha   90.00
_cell.angle_beta   90.00
_cell.angle_gamma   90.00
#
_symmetry.space_group_name_H-M   'P 1'
#
loop_
_entity.id
_entity.type
_entity.pdbx_description
1 polymer ?
#
loop_
_entity_poly.entity_id
_entity_poly.type
_entity_poly.pdbx_seq_one_letter_code
_entity_poly.pdbx_strand_id
1 'polypeptide(L)'
;MILAHDLIEKILARATNLDECIVIIKDQTQANLRWANSTLTTNGVIQERNVTVLAFISAGGKMAAGGVTRTNVDASDIDDLVNEATAAAKAAGPADDYAPIAKDWQHGSWDGAHKPTDSSIFKTFAPELGDLLKRSIAEQIELFGYAEHTHATTWLGSKGGLRLRDDSPNGRVEMTAKSHQRSRSTWEGVETHDFSNVSVSKIESAIKQRLNWQANKIDIPAGRYDTIFPSGSVADIYTYMLWVSSARDAYEGQSVFSKKGGGTRVGEKLSNQALNLYS
;
A
#
# COMPACT_ATOMS: atom_id res chain seq x y z
N MET A 1 -2.05 4.71 25.68
CA MET A 1 -1.29 3.95 24.66
C MET A 1 0.17 4.39 24.76
N ILE A 2 1.13 3.47 24.79
CA ILE A 2 2.57 3.78 24.83
C ILE A 2 2.98 4.38 23.48
N LEU A 3 3.90 5.35 23.48
CA LEU A 3 4.47 5.89 22.23
C LEU A 3 5.20 4.77 21.46
N ALA A 4 5.13 4.80 20.13
CA ALA A 4 5.67 3.71 19.31
C ALA A 4 7.18 3.50 19.53
N HIS A 5 7.97 4.58 19.54
CA HIS A 5 9.40 4.51 19.80
C HIS A 5 9.73 3.97 21.22
N ASP A 6 8.96 4.36 22.25
CA ASP A 6 9.13 3.83 23.62
C ASP A 6 8.79 2.33 23.69
N LEU A 7 7.77 1.90 22.97
CA LEU A 7 7.41 0.47 22.91
C LEU A 7 8.50 -0.35 22.22
N ILE A 8 9.09 0.17 21.13
CA ILE A 8 10.25 -0.46 20.47
C ILE A 8 11.41 -0.62 21.45
N GLU A 9 11.79 0.45 22.18
CA GLU A 9 12.92 0.38 23.12
C GLU A 9 12.66 -0.67 24.21
N LYS A 10 11.42 -0.76 24.71
CA LYS A 10 11.06 -1.78 25.71
C LYS A 10 11.15 -3.19 25.15
N ILE A 11 10.67 -3.43 23.93
CA ILE A 11 10.76 -4.75 23.28
C ILE A 11 12.23 -5.13 23.05
N LEU A 12 13.04 -4.21 22.52
CA LEU A 12 14.47 -4.44 22.28
C LEU A 12 15.23 -4.74 23.60
N ALA A 13 14.89 -4.05 24.69
CA ALA A 13 15.46 -4.29 26.00
C ALA A 13 15.12 -5.69 26.57
N ARG A 14 13.98 -6.29 26.16
CA ARG A 14 13.59 -7.66 26.54
C ARG A 14 14.21 -8.74 25.67
N ALA A 15 14.61 -8.39 24.45
CA ALA A 15 15.20 -9.31 23.48
C ALA A 15 16.67 -9.67 23.76
N THR A 16 17.05 -9.83 25.05
CA THR A 16 18.45 -10.03 25.48
C THR A 16 19.08 -11.31 24.98
N ASN A 17 18.29 -12.38 24.85
CA ASN A 17 18.72 -13.71 24.44
C ASN A 17 18.74 -13.92 22.91
N LEU A 18 18.47 -12.88 22.12
CA LEU A 18 18.55 -12.90 20.67
C LEU A 18 19.88 -12.34 20.19
N ASP A 19 20.45 -12.90 19.14
CA ASP A 19 21.65 -12.36 18.51
C ASP A 19 21.35 -11.00 17.85
N GLU A 20 20.18 -10.91 17.19
CA GLU A 20 19.64 -9.67 16.66
C GLU A 20 18.10 -9.64 16.78
N CYS A 21 17.54 -8.45 16.84
CA CYS A 21 16.10 -8.22 16.89
C CYS A 21 15.75 -6.96 16.12
N ILE A 22 14.72 -7.05 15.28
CA ILE A 22 14.11 -5.89 14.61
C ILE A 22 12.67 -5.78 15.11
N VAL A 23 12.27 -4.57 15.47
CA VAL A 23 10.89 -4.25 15.84
C VAL A 23 10.36 -3.20 14.87
N ILE A 24 9.21 -3.48 14.27
CA ILE A 24 8.51 -2.56 13.37
C ILE A 24 7.16 -2.23 13.99
N ILE A 25 6.87 -0.96 14.17
CA ILE A 25 5.55 -0.48 14.59
C ILE A 25 4.97 0.41 13.50
N LYS A 26 3.76 0.10 13.07
CA LYS A 26 3.00 0.91 12.15
C LYS A 26 1.73 1.42 12.83
N ASP A 27 1.66 2.73 13.05
CA ASP A 27 0.44 3.44 13.43
C ASP A 27 -0.24 3.95 12.16
N GLN A 28 -1.50 3.60 11.98
CA GLN A 28 -2.26 4.00 10.80
C GLN A 28 -3.61 4.58 11.22
N THR A 29 -3.98 5.70 10.63
CA THR A 29 -5.34 6.22 10.65
C THR A 29 -5.86 6.32 9.23
N GLN A 30 -7.15 6.04 9.05
CA GLN A 30 -7.82 6.07 7.76
C GLN A 30 -9.18 6.74 7.91
N ALA A 31 -9.44 7.76 7.10
CA ALA A 31 -10.75 8.37 6.94
C ALA A 31 -11.35 7.94 5.60
N ASN A 32 -12.66 7.66 5.56
CA ASN A 32 -13.32 7.25 4.33
C ASN A 32 -14.73 7.81 4.19
N LEU A 33 -15.16 7.95 2.92
CA LEU A 33 -16.53 8.21 2.50
C LEU A 33 -16.89 7.20 1.42
N ARG A 34 -18.09 6.63 1.48
CA ARG A 34 -18.60 5.72 0.43
C ARG A 34 -19.98 6.15 -0.04
N TRP A 35 -20.24 5.92 -1.30
CA TRP A 35 -21.54 6.19 -1.91
C TRP A 35 -21.94 5.09 -2.90
N ALA A 36 -23.23 4.86 -2.99
CA ALA A 36 -23.86 3.95 -3.93
C ALA A 36 -25.20 4.52 -4.38
N ASN A 37 -25.54 4.32 -5.64
CA ASN A 37 -26.78 4.87 -6.24
C ASN A 37 -26.93 6.37 -5.95
N SER A 38 -25.86 7.13 -6.11
CA SER A 38 -25.82 8.59 -5.85
C SER A 38 -26.25 8.99 -4.44
N THR A 39 -26.02 8.13 -3.44
CA THR A 39 -26.34 8.39 -2.03
C THR A 39 -25.15 7.98 -1.16
N LEU A 40 -24.79 8.81 -0.18
CA LEU A 40 -23.79 8.45 0.82
C LEU A 40 -24.26 7.24 1.63
N THR A 41 -23.45 6.24 1.79
CA THR A 41 -23.76 5.00 2.49
C THR A 41 -23.04 4.88 3.82
N THR A 42 -21.74 5.05 3.84
CA THR A 42 -20.89 4.94 5.02
C THR A 42 -19.80 6.00 5.03
N ASN A 43 -19.44 6.43 6.22
CA ASN A 43 -18.26 7.21 6.50
C ASN A 43 -17.67 6.75 7.82
N GLY A 44 -16.41 7.03 8.05
CA GLY A 44 -15.78 6.68 9.32
C GLY A 44 -14.30 6.98 9.36
N VAL A 45 -13.76 6.81 10.56
CA VAL A 45 -12.33 6.86 10.84
C VAL A 45 -11.95 5.54 11.50
N ILE A 46 -10.90 4.92 10.99
CA ILE A 46 -10.31 3.70 11.53
C ILE A 46 -8.93 4.07 12.06
N GLN A 47 -8.58 3.52 13.23
CA GLN A 47 -7.25 3.65 13.81
C GLN A 47 -6.74 2.26 14.15
N GLU A 48 -5.49 1.98 13.76
CA GLU A 48 -4.87 0.68 13.96
C GLU A 48 -3.38 0.86 14.32
N ARG A 49 -2.88 0.00 15.19
CA ARG A 49 -1.46 -0.19 15.46
C ARG A 49 -1.09 -1.62 15.20
N ASN A 50 -0.08 -1.84 14.36
CA ASN A 50 0.54 -3.13 14.12
C ASN A 50 1.95 -3.13 14.70
N VAL A 51 2.29 -4.17 15.47
CA VAL A 51 3.61 -4.40 16.05
C VAL A 51 4.16 -5.71 15.53
N THR A 52 5.28 -5.63 14.80
CA THR A 52 6.00 -6.81 14.29
C THR A 52 7.34 -6.92 15.01
N VAL A 53 7.62 -8.12 15.55
CA VAL A 53 8.91 -8.46 16.15
C VAL A 53 9.55 -9.55 15.31
N LEU A 54 10.76 -9.29 14.81
CA LEU A 54 11.60 -10.25 14.09
C LEU A 54 12.77 -10.63 14.98
N ALA A 55 12.84 -11.90 15.33
CA ALA A 55 13.90 -12.48 16.14
C ALA A 55 14.92 -13.20 15.23
N PHE A 56 16.21 -13.02 15.51
CA PHE A 56 17.29 -13.67 14.81
C PHE A 56 18.19 -14.40 15.81
N ILE A 57 18.49 -15.66 15.51
CA ILE A 57 19.34 -16.53 16.36
C ILE A 57 20.37 -17.26 15.50
N SER A 58 21.55 -17.48 16.04
CA SER A 58 22.60 -18.26 15.38
C SER A 58 22.20 -19.72 15.26
N ALA A 59 22.34 -20.29 14.07
CA ALA A 59 22.01 -21.67 13.75
C ALA A 59 22.98 -22.24 12.70
N GLY A 60 23.84 -23.17 13.10
CA GLY A 60 24.73 -23.87 12.19
C GLY A 60 25.68 -22.97 11.36
N GLY A 61 26.19 -21.87 11.95
CA GLY A 61 27.05 -20.89 11.25
C GLY A 61 26.32 -19.90 10.35
N LYS A 62 24.99 -19.95 10.32
CA LYS A 62 24.07 -19.03 9.67
C LYS A 62 23.13 -18.41 10.71
N MET A 63 22.14 -17.68 10.27
CA MET A 63 21.07 -17.17 11.15
C MET A 63 19.74 -17.82 10.79
N ALA A 64 18.96 -18.13 11.82
CA ALA A 64 17.55 -18.44 11.70
C ALA A 64 16.74 -17.19 12.06
N ALA A 65 15.67 -16.92 11.33
CA ALA A 65 14.80 -15.79 11.55
C ALA A 65 13.36 -16.25 11.79
N GLY A 66 12.68 -15.59 12.72
CA GLY A 66 11.26 -15.81 12.98
C GLY A 66 10.57 -14.51 13.32
N GLY A 67 9.31 -14.38 12.95
CA GLY A 67 8.55 -13.16 13.16
C GLY A 67 7.16 -13.40 13.71
N VAL A 68 6.65 -12.42 14.44
CA VAL A 68 5.28 -12.35 14.90
C VAL A 68 4.74 -10.94 14.71
N THR A 69 3.49 -10.83 14.28
CA THR A 69 2.77 -9.55 14.17
C THR A 69 1.50 -9.62 15.01
N ARG A 70 1.27 -8.59 15.80
CA ARG A 70 0.03 -8.41 16.59
C ARG A 70 -0.50 -6.99 16.46
N THR A 71 -1.81 -6.87 16.59
CA THR A 71 -2.50 -5.57 16.65
C THR A 71 -2.77 -5.17 18.11
N ASN A 72 -2.87 -3.86 18.36
CA ASN A 72 -3.28 -3.30 19.65
C ASN A 72 -2.45 -3.79 20.87
N VAL A 73 -1.15 -3.93 20.65
CA VAL A 73 -0.18 -4.38 21.68
C VAL A 73 0.00 -3.32 22.76
N ASP A 74 0.07 -3.77 24.01
CA ASP A 74 0.46 -2.95 25.16
C ASP A 74 1.71 -3.51 25.89
N ALA A 75 2.05 -2.92 27.04
CA ALA A 75 3.26 -3.30 27.76
C ALA A 75 3.21 -4.72 28.35
N SER A 76 2.03 -5.29 28.58
CA SER A 76 1.87 -6.65 29.12
C SER A 76 2.15 -7.73 28.10
N ASP A 77 2.06 -7.41 26.79
CA ASP A 77 2.24 -8.36 25.70
C ASP A 77 3.70 -8.53 25.26
N ILE A 78 4.61 -7.69 25.78
CA ILE A 78 6.01 -7.64 25.32
C ILE A 78 6.72 -8.98 25.46
N ASP A 79 6.59 -9.63 26.61
CA ASP A 79 7.25 -10.90 26.88
C ASP A 79 6.77 -12.00 25.95
N ASP A 80 5.46 -12.08 25.73
CA ASP A 80 4.85 -13.04 24.82
C ASP A 80 5.29 -12.82 23.38
N LEU A 81 5.32 -11.56 22.90
CA LEU A 81 5.80 -11.22 21.56
C LEU A 81 7.25 -11.67 21.33
N VAL A 82 8.16 -11.39 22.27
CA VAL A 82 9.57 -11.77 22.16
C VAL A 82 9.71 -13.30 22.21
N ASN A 83 8.98 -13.96 23.10
CA ASN A 83 9.01 -15.41 23.23
C ASN A 83 8.48 -16.12 21.98
N GLU A 84 7.36 -15.66 21.41
CA GLU A 84 6.78 -16.21 20.18
C GLU A 84 7.71 -16.01 18.97
N ALA A 85 8.25 -14.81 18.78
CA ALA A 85 9.20 -14.56 17.72
C ALA A 85 10.46 -15.42 17.85
N THR A 86 10.96 -15.60 19.09
CA THR A 86 12.08 -16.50 19.40
C THR A 86 11.75 -17.96 19.07
N ALA A 87 10.57 -18.42 19.45
CA ALA A 87 10.13 -19.79 19.14
C ALA A 87 10.00 -20.01 17.63
N ALA A 88 9.46 -19.02 16.90
CA ALA A 88 9.37 -19.05 15.45
C ALA A 88 10.75 -19.13 14.79
N ALA A 89 11.73 -18.34 15.25
CA ALA A 89 13.11 -18.40 14.76
C ALA A 89 13.76 -19.77 14.98
N LYS A 90 13.56 -20.36 16.18
CA LYS A 90 14.08 -21.72 16.48
C LYS A 90 13.46 -22.77 15.57
N ALA A 91 12.19 -22.64 15.23
CA ALA A 91 11.47 -23.60 14.39
C ALA A 91 11.84 -23.47 12.90
N ALA A 92 12.21 -22.27 12.43
CA ALA A 92 12.50 -22.02 11.02
C ALA A 92 13.82 -22.64 10.52
N GLY A 93 14.80 -22.84 11.40
CA GLY A 93 16.13 -23.30 11.02
C GLY A 93 16.96 -22.24 10.28
N PRO A 94 18.21 -22.59 9.89
CA PRO A 94 19.14 -21.64 9.26
C PRO A 94 18.67 -21.18 7.88
N ALA A 95 18.71 -19.87 7.62
CA ALA A 95 18.36 -19.28 6.33
C ALA A 95 19.51 -19.44 5.32
N ASP A 96 19.18 -19.80 4.08
CA ASP A 96 20.17 -19.94 3.00
C ASP A 96 20.62 -18.60 2.43
N ASP A 97 19.77 -17.58 2.53
CA ASP A 97 19.96 -16.22 2.02
C ASP A 97 20.39 -15.23 3.13
N TYR A 98 20.97 -15.72 4.21
CA TYR A 98 21.42 -14.87 5.31
C TYR A 98 22.40 -13.79 4.86
N ALA A 99 22.11 -12.57 5.29
CA ALA A 99 23.02 -11.43 5.18
C ALA A 99 23.06 -10.66 6.52
N PRO A 100 24.20 -10.00 6.86
CA PRO A 100 24.28 -9.16 8.06
C PRO A 100 23.24 -8.03 8.02
N ILE A 101 22.57 -7.81 9.16
CA ILE A 101 21.63 -6.70 9.31
C ILE A 101 22.41 -5.38 9.35
N ALA A 102 21.88 -4.35 8.67
CA ALA A 102 22.43 -3.01 8.72
C ALA A 102 22.46 -2.49 10.17
N LYS A 103 23.44 -1.63 10.49
CA LYS A 103 23.64 -1.11 11.84
C LYS A 103 23.81 0.39 11.83
N ASP A 104 23.53 1.00 12.99
CA ASP A 104 23.86 2.39 13.32
C ASP A 104 23.37 3.42 12.29
N TRP A 105 22.18 3.19 11.73
CA TRP A 105 21.57 4.14 10.81
C TRP A 105 20.30 4.74 11.42
N GLN A 106 20.16 6.05 11.22
CA GLN A 106 19.01 6.83 11.67
C GLN A 106 18.39 7.59 10.51
N HIS A 107 17.06 7.61 10.47
CA HIS A 107 16.30 8.35 9.48
C HIS A 107 14.98 8.82 10.06
N GLY A 108 14.59 10.04 9.72
CA GLY A 108 13.37 10.67 10.20
C GLY A 108 13.47 11.15 11.66
N SER A 109 12.40 11.72 12.17
CA SER A 109 12.26 12.18 13.55
C SER A 109 11.80 11.02 14.42
N TRP A 110 12.74 10.31 15.05
CA TRP A 110 12.46 9.11 15.84
C TRP A 110 11.37 9.32 16.90
N ASP A 111 11.47 10.41 17.65
CA ASP A 111 10.55 10.76 18.75
C ASP A 111 9.26 11.45 18.25
N GLY A 112 9.15 11.70 16.94
CA GLY A 112 7.99 12.35 16.35
C GLY A 112 6.71 11.55 16.55
N ALA A 113 5.63 12.20 16.95
CA ALA A 113 4.34 11.56 17.11
C ALA A 113 3.72 11.21 15.73
N HIS A 114 2.87 10.17 15.71
CA HIS A 114 1.99 9.90 14.59
C HIS A 114 1.06 11.10 14.33
N LYS A 115 0.89 11.48 13.07
CA LYS A 115 -0.05 12.52 12.63
C LYS A 115 -1.31 11.83 12.10
N PRO A 116 -2.41 11.76 12.89
CA PRO A 116 -3.60 11.09 12.43
C PRO A 116 -4.30 11.88 11.32
N THR A 117 -4.98 11.17 10.43
CA THR A 117 -5.99 11.75 9.56
C THR A 117 -7.38 11.56 10.16
N ASP A 118 -8.31 12.43 9.80
CA ASP A 118 -9.72 12.35 10.20
C ASP A 118 -10.63 12.85 9.06
N SER A 119 -11.93 12.92 9.32
CA SER A 119 -12.91 13.36 8.31
C SER A 119 -12.73 14.80 7.82
N SER A 120 -11.96 15.64 8.52
CA SER A 120 -11.69 17.02 8.10
C SER A 120 -10.87 17.10 6.81
N ILE A 121 -10.17 16.03 6.44
CA ILE A 121 -9.45 15.91 5.15
C ILE A 121 -10.43 16.10 3.97
N PHE A 122 -11.68 15.72 4.13
CA PHE A 122 -12.71 15.83 3.09
C PHE A 122 -13.51 17.15 3.14
N LYS A 123 -13.09 18.13 3.93
CA LYS A 123 -13.86 19.37 4.17
C LYS A 123 -14.27 20.13 2.91
N THR A 124 -13.44 20.12 1.87
CA THR A 124 -13.74 20.74 0.57
C THR A 124 -14.43 19.74 -0.37
N PHE A 125 -13.94 18.50 -0.41
CA PHE A 125 -14.44 17.45 -1.29
C PHE A 125 -15.88 17.03 -0.97
N ALA A 126 -16.24 16.84 0.30
CA ALA A 126 -17.52 16.26 0.68
C ALA A 126 -18.74 17.14 0.30
N PRO A 127 -18.73 18.48 0.47
CA PRO A 127 -19.81 19.32 -0.03
C PRO A 127 -19.97 19.27 -1.55
N GLU A 128 -18.86 19.34 -2.30
CA GLU A 128 -18.88 19.27 -3.78
C GLU A 128 -19.40 17.92 -4.27
N LEU A 129 -18.99 16.82 -3.60
CA LEU A 129 -19.53 15.49 -3.86
C LEU A 129 -21.05 15.45 -3.61
N GLY A 130 -21.52 15.99 -2.47
CA GLY A 130 -22.95 16.05 -2.16
C GLY A 130 -23.77 16.74 -3.25
N ASP A 131 -23.26 17.82 -3.80
CA ASP A 131 -23.92 18.53 -4.89
C ASP A 131 -23.86 17.75 -6.22
N LEU A 132 -22.76 17.06 -6.50
CA LEU A 132 -22.66 16.16 -7.66
C LEU A 132 -23.67 15.01 -7.54
N LEU A 133 -23.80 14.37 -6.37
CA LEU A 133 -24.76 13.29 -6.16
C LEU A 133 -26.20 13.74 -6.43
N LYS A 134 -26.57 14.94 -6.00
CA LYS A 134 -27.89 15.53 -6.28
C LYS A 134 -28.11 15.75 -7.78
N ARG A 135 -27.12 16.35 -8.47
CA ARG A 135 -27.21 16.59 -9.94
C ARG A 135 -27.30 15.27 -10.70
N SER A 136 -26.54 14.27 -10.33
CA SER A 136 -26.52 12.98 -11.00
C SER A 136 -27.87 12.26 -10.94
N ILE A 137 -28.60 12.36 -9.83
CA ILE A 137 -29.97 11.84 -9.70
C ILE A 137 -30.92 12.51 -10.74
N ALA A 138 -30.86 13.83 -10.84
CA ALA A 138 -31.67 14.59 -11.80
C ALA A 138 -31.33 14.25 -13.27
N GLU A 139 -30.10 13.91 -13.54
CA GLU A 139 -29.59 13.52 -14.87
C GLU A 139 -29.71 12.01 -15.14
N GLN A 140 -30.31 11.24 -14.23
CA GLN A 140 -30.43 9.77 -14.33
C GLN A 140 -29.07 9.06 -14.47
N ILE A 141 -28.05 9.56 -13.79
CA ILE A 141 -26.74 8.96 -13.69
C ILE A 141 -26.62 8.37 -12.26
N GLU A 142 -26.34 7.10 -12.18
CA GLU A 142 -26.06 6.42 -10.92
C GLU A 142 -24.57 6.47 -10.63
N LEU A 143 -24.19 7.05 -9.49
CA LEU A 143 -22.79 7.14 -9.03
C LEU A 143 -22.53 6.15 -7.89
N PHE A 144 -21.41 5.45 -8.01
CA PHE A 144 -20.86 4.54 -7.02
C PHE A 144 -19.41 4.90 -6.78
N GLY A 145 -18.91 4.73 -5.58
CA GLY A 145 -17.50 4.97 -5.33
C GLY A 145 -17.14 5.16 -3.88
N TYR A 146 -15.90 5.55 -3.70
CA TYR A 146 -15.38 5.89 -2.38
C TYR A 146 -14.26 6.93 -2.49
N ALA A 147 -14.07 7.64 -1.40
CA ALA A 147 -12.91 8.47 -1.12
C ALA A 147 -12.25 7.95 0.16
N GLU A 148 -10.94 7.88 0.16
CA GLU A 148 -10.15 7.34 1.26
C GLU A 148 -8.89 8.19 1.44
N HIS A 149 -8.54 8.46 2.69
CA HIS A 149 -7.25 9.01 3.04
C HIS A 149 -6.67 8.24 4.20
N THR A 150 -5.45 7.76 4.03
CA THR A 150 -4.70 7.04 5.06
C THR A 150 -3.45 7.84 5.41
N HIS A 151 -3.16 7.97 6.69
CA HIS A 151 -1.85 8.41 7.16
C HIS A 151 -1.23 7.29 7.99
N ALA A 152 -0.14 6.74 7.51
CA ALA A 152 0.63 5.73 8.23
C ALA A 152 1.96 6.33 8.69
N THR A 153 2.35 6.05 9.92
CA THR A 153 3.71 6.29 10.44
C THR A 153 4.31 4.95 10.80
N THR A 154 5.46 4.66 10.23
CA THR A 154 6.18 3.41 10.49
C THR A 154 7.49 3.72 11.21
N TRP A 155 7.73 3.05 12.32
CA TRP A 155 9.00 3.04 13.04
C TRP A 155 9.65 1.67 12.91
N LEU A 156 10.96 1.66 12.73
CA LEU A 156 11.77 0.45 12.76
C LEU A 156 12.96 0.68 13.68
N GLY A 157 13.08 -0.14 14.72
CA GLY A 157 14.23 -0.19 15.61
C GLY A 157 14.89 -1.57 15.60
N SER A 158 16.21 -1.63 15.77
CA SER A 158 16.94 -2.90 15.93
C SER A 158 17.91 -2.89 17.11
N LYS A 159 18.35 -4.08 17.55
CA LYS A 159 19.46 -4.22 18.49
C LYS A 159 20.75 -3.64 17.96
N GLY A 160 20.95 -3.69 16.62
CA GLY A 160 22.10 -3.16 15.92
C GLY A 160 22.09 -1.64 15.76
N GLY A 161 21.17 -0.90 16.41
CA GLY A 161 21.18 0.57 16.45
C GLY A 161 20.35 1.25 15.33
N LEU A 162 19.60 0.52 14.53
CA LEU A 162 18.66 1.15 13.58
C LEU A 162 17.56 1.90 14.33
N ARG A 163 17.30 3.16 13.92
CA ARG A 163 16.19 3.99 14.40
C ARG A 163 15.63 4.77 13.21
N LEU A 164 14.67 4.16 12.55
CA LEU A 164 14.09 4.67 11.30
C LEU A 164 12.63 5.02 11.52
N ARG A 165 12.20 6.14 10.96
CA ARG A 165 10.80 6.59 10.97
C ARG A 165 10.43 7.17 9.60
N ASP A 166 9.27 6.78 9.11
CA ASP A 166 8.69 7.27 7.86
C ASP A 166 7.21 7.60 8.04
N ASP A 167 6.77 8.67 7.38
CA ASP A 167 5.37 9.09 7.30
C ASP A 167 4.88 8.93 5.86
N SER A 168 3.82 8.19 5.68
CA SER A 168 3.25 7.87 4.36
C SER A 168 1.78 8.31 4.28
N PRO A 169 1.49 9.58 3.95
CA PRO A 169 0.13 9.99 3.60
C PRO A 169 -0.23 9.47 2.22
N ASN A 170 -1.40 8.87 2.10
CA ASN A 170 -1.93 8.37 0.83
C ASN A 170 -3.45 8.51 0.81
N GLY A 171 -4.01 8.88 -0.33
CA GLY A 171 -5.44 8.98 -0.51
C GLY A 171 -5.85 8.78 -1.95
N ARG A 172 -7.11 8.47 -2.14
CA ARG A 172 -7.69 8.28 -3.46
C ARG A 172 -9.18 8.56 -3.48
N VAL A 173 -9.65 8.92 -4.65
CA VAL A 173 -11.08 8.98 -4.99
C VAL A 173 -11.30 8.07 -6.18
N GLU A 174 -12.27 7.19 -6.07
CA GLU A 174 -12.72 6.37 -7.18
C GLU A 174 -14.22 6.54 -7.38
N MET A 175 -14.63 6.73 -8.62
CA MET A 175 -16.02 6.94 -8.98
C MET A 175 -16.40 6.16 -10.23
N THR A 176 -17.37 5.28 -10.10
CA THR A 176 -18.03 4.60 -11.22
C THR A 176 -19.35 5.28 -11.48
N ALA A 177 -19.63 5.58 -12.74
CA ALA A 177 -20.91 6.12 -13.19
C ALA A 177 -21.60 5.17 -14.15
N LYS A 178 -22.91 5.04 -14.01
CA LYS A 178 -23.77 4.26 -14.90
C LYS A 178 -24.96 5.10 -15.36
N SER A 179 -25.34 4.97 -16.62
CA SER A 179 -26.47 5.70 -17.20
C SER A 179 -27.22 4.86 -18.25
N HIS A 180 -28.34 5.38 -18.78
CA HIS A 180 -29.15 4.69 -19.78
C HIS A 180 -29.51 3.26 -19.36
N GLN A 181 -30.15 3.13 -18.17
CA GLN A 181 -30.49 1.84 -17.56
C GLN A 181 -29.29 0.90 -17.43
N ARG A 182 -28.11 1.49 -17.07
CA ARG A 182 -26.82 0.80 -16.89
C ARG A 182 -26.20 0.24 -18.18
N SER A 183 -26.74 0.57 -19.35
CA SER A 183 -26.13 0.16 -20.63
C SER A 183 -24.82 0.91 -20.95
N ARG A 184 -24.57 2.04 -20.27
CA ARG A 184 -23.30 2.78 -20.34
C ARG A 184 -22.69 2.82 -18.94
N SER A 185 -21.38 2.59 -18.87
CA SER A 185 -20.63 2.61 -17.62
C SER A 185 -19.23 3.14 -17.83
N THR A 186 -18.76 3.94 -16.89
CA THR A 186 -17.38 4.45 -16.90
C THR A 186 -16.84 4.58 -15.48
N TRP A 187 -15.52 4.66 -15.38
CA TRP A 187 -14.80 4.86 -14.14
C TRP A 187 -13.85 6.06 -14.26
N GLU A 188 -13.64 6.77 -13.16
CA GLU A 188 -12.63 7.81 -12.99
C GLU A 188 -12.00 7.69 -11.61
N GLY A 189 -10.67 7.85 -11.52
CA GLY A 189 -9.93 7.82 -10.27
C GLY A 189 -8.89 8.92 -10.17
N VAL A 190 -8.63 9.37 -8.95
CA VAL A 190 -7.62 10.37 -8.63
C VAL A 190 -6.86 9.92 -7.39
N GLU A 191 -5.53 9.80 -7.51
CA GLU A 191 -4.63 9.63 -6.38
C GLU A 191 -4.27 10.99 -5.77
N THR A 192 -4.11 11.03 -4.46
CA THR A 192 -3.86 12.28 -3.73
C THR A 192 -3.10 12.00 -2.43
N HIS A 193 -2.36 13.00 -1.95
CA HIS A 193 -1.74 12.96 -0.62
C HIS A 193 -2.55 13.70 0.46
N ASP A 194 -3.37 14.68 0.06
CA ASP A 194 -4.02 15.60 1.00
C ASP A 194 -5.36 16.17 0.49
N PHE A 195 -5.90 15.60 -0.57
CA PHE A 195 -7.11 16.05 -1.28
C PHE A 195 -7.02 17.44 -1.94
N SER A 196 -5.87 18.12 -1.91
CA SER A 196 -5.72 19.45 -2.51
C SER A 196 -5.81 19.45 -4.04
N ASN A 197 -5.43 18.35 -4.69
CA ASN A 197 -5.46 18.15 -6.14
C ASN A 197 -6.78 17.55 -6.66
N VAL A 198 -7.71 17.16 -5.77
CA VAL A 198 -8.97 16.54 -6.14
C VAL A 198 -9.98 17.60 -6.54
N SER A 199 -10.54 17.47 -7.74
CA SER A 199 -11.58 18.37 -8.27
C SER A 199 -12.78 17.55 -8.72
N VAL A 200 -13.88 17.68 -7.98
CA VAL A 200 -15.15 17.00 -8.29
C VAL A 200 -15.67 17.39 -9.67
N SER A 201 -15.53 18.65 -10.07
CA SER A 201 -15.96 19.12 -11.39
C SER A 201 -15.17 18.51 -12.54
N LYS A 202 -13.86 18.25 -12.35
CA LYS A 202 -13.05 17.55 -13.37
C LYS A 202 -13.48 16.08 -13.48
N ILE A 203 -13.72 15.40 -12.35
CA ILE A 203 -14.22 14.02 -12.31
C ILE A 203 -15.57 13.95 -13.03
N GLU A 204 -16.52 14.85 -12.71
CA GLU A 204 -17.83 14.93 -13.33
C GLU A 204 -17.72 15.11 -14.87
N SER A 205 -16.88 16.02 -15.30
CA SER A 205 -16.66 16.30 -16.73
C SER A 205 -16.10 15.07 -17.46
N ALA A 206 -15.11 14.40 -16.90
CA ALA A 206 -14.49 13.21 -17.47
C ALA A 206 -15.51 12.05 -17.58
N ILE A 207 -16.30 11.84 -16.52
CA ILE A 207 -17.37 10.85 -16.50
C ILE A 207 -18.41 11.11 -17.57
N LYS A 208 -18.94 12.33 -17.65
CA LYS A 208 -19.95 12.72 -18.65
C LYS A 208 -19.43 12.56 -20.08
N GLN A 209 -18.21 12.95 -20.33
CA GLN A 209 -17.58 12.79 -21.63
C GLN A 209 -17.48 11.31 -22.04
N ARG A 210 -17.00 10.43 -21.14
CA ARG A 210 -16.84 9.00 -21.42
C ARG A 210 -18.17 8.28 -21.57
N LEU A 211 -19.19 8.64 -20.77
CA LEU A 211 -20.57 8.10 -20.96
C LEU A 211 -21.14 8.52 -22.32
N ASN A 212 -20.80 9.73 -22.78
CA ASN A 212 -21.26 10.23 -24.07
C ASN A 212 -20.57 9.51 -25.24
N TRP A 213 -19.28 9.20 -25.13
CA TRP A 213 -18.58 8.40 -26.15
C TRP A 213 -19.21 7.03 -26.38
N GLN A 214 -19.86 6.45 -25.37
CA GLN A 214 -20.54 5.15 -25.46
C GLN A 214 -21.91 5.21 -26.17
N ALA A 215 -22.31 6.39 -26.66
CA ALA A 215 -23.50 6.50 -27.50
C ALA A 215 -23.38 5.69 -28.81
N ASN A 216 -22.17 5.63 -29.37
CA ASN A 216 -21.87 4.91 -30.58
C ASN A 216 -20.96 3.72 -30.24
N LYS A 217 -21.49 2.49 -30.42
CA LYS A 217 -20.74 1.26 -30.28
C LYS A 217 -20.46 0.68 -31.65
N ILE A 218 -19.24 0.15 -31.80
CA ILE A 218 -18.84 -0.63 -32.98
C ILE A 218 -18.36 -1.99 -32.52
N ASP A 219 -18.64 -3.03 -33.27
CA ASP A 219 -18.08 -4.35 -33.07
C ASP A 219 -16.75 -4.45 -33.81
N ILE A 220 -15.71 -4.81 -33.08
CA ILE A 220 -14.36 -5.01 -33.61
C ILE A 220 -14.14 -6.52 -33.67
N PRO A 221 -13.89 -7.12 -34.86
CA PRO A 221 -13.59 -8.55 -34.95
C PRO A 221 -12.29 -8.91 -34.22
N ALA A 222 -12.17 -10.15 -33.79
CA ALA A 222 -10.93 -10.62 -33.16
C ALA A 222 -9.72 -10.43 -34.08
N GLY A 223 -8.64 -9.83 -33.57
CA GLY A 223 -7.46 -9.52 -34.38
C GLY A 223 -6.37 -8.82 -33.57
N ARG A 224 -5.33 -8.39 -34.25
CA ARG A 224 -4.26 -7.55 -33.69
C ARG A 224 -4.49 -6.12 -34.13
N TYR A 225 -4.47 -5.21 -33.14
CA TYR A 225 -4.73 -3.80 -33.35
C TYR A 225 -3.66 -2.96 -32.68
N ASP A 226 -3.26 -1.88 -33.33
CA ASP A 226 -2.46 -0.84 -32.70
C ASP A 226 -3.33 -0.17 -31.63
N THR A 227 -2.84 -0.15 -30.38
CA THR A 227 -3.63 0.29 -29.23
C THR A 227 -2.88 1.34 -28.45
N ILE A 228 -3.54 2.45 -28.16
CA ILE A 228 -3.05 3.48 -27.23
C ILE A 228 -3.64 3.20 -25.85
N PHE A 229 -2.78 2.93 -24.89
CA PHE A 229 -3.17 2.77 -23.49
C PHE A 229 -3.16 4.11 -22.77
N PRO A 230 -4.22 4.48 -22.04
CA PRO A 230 -4.18 5.60 -21.12
C PRO A 230 -3.20 5.34 -19.97
N SER A 231 -2.73 6.41 -19.32
CA SER A 231 -1.71 6.34 -18.26
C SER A 231 -2.09 5.39 -17.11
N GLY A 232 -3.36 5.33 -16.70
CA GLY A 232 -3.83 4.41 -15.67
C GLY A 232 -3.62 2.95 -16.06
N SER A 233 -4.01 2.56 -17.29
CA SER A 233 -3.80 1.18 -17.78
C SER A 233 -2.31 0.83 -17.90
N VAL A 234 -1.46 1.80 -18.25
CA VAL A 234 0.00 1.61 -18.28
C VAL A 234 0.54 1.43 -16.87
N ALA A 235 0.04 2.19 -15.89
CA ALA A 235 0.43 2.04 -14.48
C ALA A 235 0.08 0.65 -13.94
N ASP A 236 -1.10 0.10 -14.26
CA ASP A 236 -1.50 -1.26 -13.87
C ASP A 236 -0.55 -2.33 -14.43
N ILE A 237 -0.15 -2.19 -15.71
CA ILE A 237 0.82 -3.10 -16.34
C ILE A 237 2.17 -3.05 -15.63
N TYR A 238 2.66 -1.83 -15.29
CA TYR A 238 3.93 -1.68 -14.59
C TYR A 238 3.88 -2.17 -13.14
N THR A 239 2.77 -1.97 -12.45
CA THR A 239 2.56 -2.52 -11.12
C THR A 239 2.62 -4.05 -11.15
N TYR A 240 1.99 -4.67 -12.14
CA TYR A 240 2.10 -6.12 -12.34
C TYR A 240 3.53 -6.56 -12.65
N MET A 241 4.25 -5.82 -13.51
CA MET A 241 5.67 -6.09 -13.77
C MET A 241 6.51 -6.04 -12.50
N LEU A 242 6.25 -5.05 -11.61
CA LEU A 242 6.95 -4.94 -10.33
C LEU A 242 6.68 -6.17 -9.43
N TRP A 243 5.44 -6.62 -9.35
CA TRP A 243 5.09 -7.80 -8.54
C TRP A 243 5.75 -9.09 -9.00
N VAL A 244 5.99 -9.24 -10.31
CA VAL A 244 6.68 -10.43 -10.86
C VAL A 244 8.19 -10.26 -10.99
N SER A 245 8.75 -9.16 -10.47
CA SER A 245 10.19 -8.84 -10.53
C SER A 245 11.00 -9.42 -9.37
N SER A 246 10.48 -10.44 -8.68
CA SER A 246 11.21 -11.12 -7.61
C SER A 246 12.53 -11.69 -8.13
N ALA A 247 13.64 -11.33 -7.49
CA ALA A 247 14.96 -11.86 -7.83
C ALA A 247 15.04 -13.38 -7.60
N ARG A 248 14.34 -13.89 -6.57
CA ARG A 248 14.25 -15.30 -6.26
C ARG A 248 13.51 -16.06 -7.37
N ASP A 249 12.32 -15.58 -7.77
CA ASP A 249 11.54 -16.21 -8.84
C ASP A 249 12.29 -16.19 -10.17
N ALA A 250 13.04 -15.09 -10.44
CA ALA A 250 13.90 -15.01 -11.61
C ALA A 250 15.02 -16.06 -11.58
N TYR A 251 15.64 -16.27 -10.42
CA TYR A 251 16.71 -17.26 -10.23
C TYR A 251 16.19 -18.71 -10.32
N GLU A 252 15.02 -18.98 -9.73
CA GLU A 252 14.35 -20.28 -9.73
C GLU A 252 13.66 -20.64 -11.05
N GLY A 253 13.71 -19.78 -12.06
CA GLY A 253 13.11 -20.04 -13.38
C GLY A 253 11.61 -19.78 -13.47
N GLN A 254 11.03 -19.06 -12.51
CA GLN A 254 9.57 -18.89 -12.33
C GLN A 254 9.02 -17.57 -12.90
N SER A 255 9.86 -16.72 -13.50
CA SER A 255 9.42 -15.44 -14.03
C SER A 255 9.97 -15.15 -15.43
N VAL A 256 9.41 -14.11 -16.08
CA VAL A 256 9.90 -13.61 -17.38
C VAL A 256 11.32 -13.05 -17.32
N PHE A 257 11.84 -12.83 -16.12
CA PHE A 257 13.21 -12.36 -15.87
C PHE A 257 14.21 -13.51 -15.68
N SER A 258 13.76 -14.76 -15.80
CA SER A 258 14.62 -15.95 -15.83
C SER A 258 15.25 -16.13 -17.20
N LYS A 259 16.49 -16.65 -17.24
CA LYS A 259 17.14 -17.11 -18.48
C LYS A 259 16.73 -18.52 -18.84
N LYS A 260 16.50 -18.76 -20.11
CA LYS A 260 16.33 -20.12 -20.63
C LYS A 260 17.62 -20.91 -20.43
N GLY A 261 17.57 -21.95 -19.61
CA GLY A 261 18.76 -22.77 -19.29
C GLY A 261 19.41 -22.42 -17.94
N GLY A 262 18.84 -21.50 -17.18
CA GLY A 262 19.24 -21.13 -15.81
C GLY A 262 19.81 -19.72 -15.66
N GLY A 263 19.70 -19.19 -14.47
CA GLY A 263 20.12 -17.83 -14.12
C GLY A 263 19.08 -16.76 -14.44
N THR A 264 19.46 -15.49 -14.26
CA THR A 264 18.58 -14.33 -14.37
C THR A 264 18.94 -13.43 -15.56
N ARG A 265 18.00 -12.58 -15.97
CA ARG A 265 18.21 -11.54 -16.99
C ARG A 265 18.69 -10.21 -16.41
N VAL A 266 19.19 -10.20 -15.18
CA VAL A 266 19.79 -9.02 -14.57
C VAL A 266 20.94 -8.50 -15.44
N GLY A 267 20.93 -7.20 -15.72
CA GLY A 267 21.90 -6.56 -16.63
C GLY A 267 21.53 -6.61 -18.11
N GLU A 268 20.49 -7.34 -18.51
CA GLU A 268 20.00 -7.32 -19.88
C GLU A 268 19.06 -6.13 -20.14
N LYS A 269 19.21 -5.49 -21.30
CA LYS A 269 18.28 -4.48 -21.77
C LYS A 269 17.00 -5.17 -22.26
N LEU A 270 15.87 -4.94 -21.58
CA LEU A 270 14.60 -5.60 -21.87
C LEU A 270 13.76 -4.88 -22.93
N SER A 271 14.03 -3.61 -23.21
CA SER A 271 13.28 -2.82 -24.20
C SER A 271 14.20 -1.98 -25.06
N ASN A 272 13.85 -1.83 -26.32
CA ASN A 272 14.54 -0.93 -27.25
C ASN A 272 14.10 0.54 -27.08
N GLN A 273 13.00 0.79 -26.39
CA GLN A 273 12.51 2.12 -26.09
C GLN A 273 13.29 2.75 -24.93
N ALA A 274 13.27 4.07 -24.85
CA ALA A 274 13.81 4.82 -23.72
C ALA A 274 12.83 4.73 -22.53
N LEU A 275 12.73 3.52 -21.98
CA LEU A 275 11.85 3.21 -20.85
C LEU A 275 12.70 2.94 -19.61
N ASN A 276 12.43 3.69 -18.54
CA ASN A 276 13.04 3.49 -17.23
C ASN A 276 11.92 3.21 -16.22
N LEU A 277 12.05 2.13 -15.46
CA LEU A 277 11.22 1.81 -14.32
C LEU A 277 12.12 1.75 -13.09
N TYR A 278 11.79 2.52 -12.06
CA TYR A 278 12.53 2.59 -10.80
C TYR A 278 11.57 2.74 -9.63
N SER A 279 12.00 2.31 -8.45
CA SER A 279 11.26 2.43 -7.19
C SER A 279 12.10 3.16 -6.15
#